data_c047185940bda08d9747c5933f2d959e
#
_entry.id   c047185940bda08d9747c5933f2d959e
#
_cell.length_a   1.000
_cell.length_b   1.000
_cell.length_c   1.000
_cell.angle_alpha   90.00
_cell.angle_beta   90.00
_cell.angle_gamma   90.00
#
_symmetry.space_group_name_H-M   'P 1'
#
loop_
_entity.id
_entity.type
_entity.pdbx_description
1 polymer ?
#
loop_
_entity_poly.entity_id
_entity_poly.type
_entity_poly.pdbx_seq_one_letter_code
_entity_poly.pdbx_strand_id
1 'polypeptide(L)'
;MTKSKNSKTKQPNFKRSSRQNFDKIWLFGFHAVQAALSNKNRDIFQLLATKNSLDKLGHLTRLTDLPIKVVKPTEFLKYLDEKSVHQGLALEVKPLDWGSIDDLLNTQNPIGPIVILDRVKDPQNVGAIIRSAEVLGGQAVLGSTHHCAKETGGLVKAASGAFERVPYLTVPNISRLIETLMEKEYTIVGLDPSGETILVDLLKSLKNQRIAFILGSEGSGLRYLTKKRCDHLVQINTRQTLNVLNVSNAAAITLFAAREFL
;
A
#
# COMPACT_ATOMS: atom_id res chain seq x y z
N MET A 1 75.89 8.79 2.48
CA MET A 1 75.17 7.51 2.70
C MET A 1 73.82 7.83 3.27
N THR A 2 72.82 8.00 2.43
CA THR A 2 71.47 8.35 2.80
C THR A 2 70.52 7.23 2.40
N LYS A 3 69.90 6.58 3.39
CA LYS A 3 68.97 5.46 3.23
C LYS A 3 67.60 5.96 2.81
N SER A 4 67.15 5.61 1.62
CA SER A 4 65.80 5.79 1.13
C SER A 4 64.80 4.90 1.92
N LYS A 5 63.76 5.53 2.49
CA LYS A 5 62.62 4.84 3.11
C LYS A 5 61.52 4.64 2.06
N ASN A 6 61.32 3.39 1.65
CA ASN A 6 60.15 2.96 0.85
C ASN A 6 58.88 3.05 1.67
N SER A 7 58.01 3.98 1.35
CA SER A 7 56.66 4.06 1.87
C SER A 7 55.73 3.18 1.04
N LYS A 8 55.31 2.04 1.59
CA LYS A 8 54.24 1.20 1.02
C LYS A 8 52.91 1.86 1.28
N THR A 9 52.32 2.42 0.25
CA THR A 9 50.92 2.90 0.23
C THR A 9 49.98 1.70 0.39
N LYS A 10 49.28 1.63 1.54
CA LYS A 10 48.23 0.67 1.77
C LYS A 10 46.99 1.11 0.97
N GLN A 11 46.57 0.31 0.00
CA GLN A 11 45.27 0.46 -0.66
C GLN A 11 44.13 0.23 0.35
N PRO A 12 43.06 1.04 0.33
CA PRO A 12 41.92 0.83 1.22
C PRO A 12 41.16 -0.42 0.79
N ASN A 13 41.09 -1.38 1.69
CA ASN A 13 40.21 -2.56 1.57
C ASN A 13 38.76 -2.09 1.63
N PHE A 14 38.11 -2.00 0.47
CA PHE A 14 36.65 -1.93 0.40
C PHE A 14 36.07 -3.24 0.92
N LYS A 15 35.64 -3.24 2.19
CA LYS A 15 34.77 -4.28 2.73
C LYS A 15 33.52 -4.33 1.84
N ARG A 16 33.33 -5.44 1.09
CA ARG A 16 32.07 -5.76 0.46
C ARG A 16 30.96 -5.63 1.51
N SER A 17 30.06 -4.66 1.31
CA SER A 17 28.89 -4.48 2.13
C SER A 17 28.14 -5.81 2.23
N SER A 18 27.86 -6.20 3.48
CA SER A 18 26.97 -7.28 3.84
C SER A 18 25.76 -7.31 2.89
N ARG A 19 25.48 -8.49 2.29
CA ARG A 19 24.21 -8.77 1.62
C ARG A 19 23.10 -8.33 2.55
N GLN A 20 22.40 -7.26 2.22
CA GLN A 20 21.16 -6.89 2.89
C GLN A 20 20.22 -8.09 2.74
N ASN A 21 19.90 -8.71 3.86
CA ASN A 21 18.89 -9.74 3.95
C ASN A 21 17.56 -9.00 3.72
N PHE A 22 17.11 -8.92 2.49
CA PHE A 22 15.77 -8.41 2.20
C PHE A 22 14.79 -9.41 2.79
N ASP A 23 13.95 -8.95 3.72
CA ASP A 23 12.89 -9.77 4.30
C ASP A 23 11.96 -10.24 3.18
N LYS A 24 12.06 -11.52 2.82
CA LYS A 24 11.17 -12.14 1.86
C LYS A 24 9.81 -12.37 2.51
N ILE A 25 8.75 -12.22 1.73
CA ILE A 25 7.39 -12.48 2.16
C ILE A 25 6.70 -13.51 1.25
N TRP A 26 5.70 -14.16 1.81
CA TRP A 26 4.85 -15.09 1.06
C TRP A 26 3.52 -14.43 0.73
N LEU A 27 3.27 -14.21 -0.56
CA LEU A 27 1.95 -13.86 -1.07
C LEU A 27 1.13 -15.13 -1.29
N PHE A 28 -0.19 -15.06 -1.10
CA PHE A 28 -1.05 -16.21 -1.31
C PHE A 28 -2.45 -15.81 -1.78
N GLY A 29 -3.18 -16.78 -2.35
CA GLY A 29 -4.48 -16.57 -2.99
C GLY A 29 -4.36 -16.25 -4.48
N PHE A 30 -5.36 -16.69 -5.23
CA PHE A 30 -5.28 -16.75 -6.70
C PHE A 30 -5.02 -15.39 -7.34
N HIS A 31 -5.86 -14.39 -7.07
CA HIS A 31 -5.73 -13.06 -7.69
C HIS A 31 -4.47 -12.31 -7.27
N ALA A 32 -4.06 -12.44 -6.00
CA ALA A 32 -2.83 -11.82 -5.51
C ALA A 32 -1.60 -12.39 -6.22
N VAL A 33 -1.50 -13.73 -6.29
CA VAL A 33 -0.39 -14.41 -6.96
C VAL A 33 -0.40 -14.16 -8.47
N GLN A 34 -1.56 -14.19 -9.10
CA GLN A 34 -1.70 -13.91 -10.54
C GLN A 34 -1.23 -12.49 -10.88
N ALA A 35 -1.65 -11.50 -10.10
CA ALA A 35 -1.23 -10.10 -10.31
C ALA A 35 0.28 -9.92 -10.11
N ALA A 36 0.84 -10.51 -9.04
CA ALA A 36 2.27 -10.44 -8.76
C ALA A 36 3.11 -11.11 -9.87
N LEU A 37 2.68 -12.25 -10.41
CA LEU A 37 3.33 -12.91 -11.56
C LEU A 37 3.29 -12.06 -12.83
N SER A 38 2.30 -11.19 -12.98
CA SER A 38 2.15 -10.29 -14.13
C SER A 38 2.92 -8.98 -13.96
N ASN A 39 3.36 -8.65 -12.74
CA ASN A 39 4.08 -7.42 -12.45
C ASN A 39 5.57 -7.56 -12.70
N LYS A 40 6.08 -6.89 -13.74
CA LYS A 40 7.51 -6.92 -14.11
C LYS A 40 8.44 -6.31 -13.05
N ASN A 41 7.91 -5.47 -12.17
CA ASN A 41 8.66 -4.82 -11.09
C ASN A 41 8.73 -5.66 -9.81
N ARG A 42 8.07 -6.83 -9.78
CA ARG A 42 8.07 -7.72 -8.63
C ARG A 42 9.23 -8.71 -8.69
N ASP A 43 10.15 -8.64 -7.75
CA ASP A 43 11.19 -9.66 -7.56
C ASP A 43 10.56 -10.93 -6.99
N ILE A 44 10.57 -12.01 -7.78
CA ILE A 44 9.95 -13.29 -7.45
C ILE A 44 11.04 -14.35 -7.29
N PHE A 45 10.95 -15.19 -6.26
CA PHE A 45 11.94 -16.22 -5.97
C PHE A 45 11.46 -17.63 -6.27
N GLN A 46 10.24 -17.99 -5.88
CA GLN A 46 9.65 -19.31 -6.15
C GLN A 46 8.12 -19.30 -6.03
N LEU A 47 7.50 -20.23 -6.73
CA LEU A 47 6.07 -20.48 -6.66
C LEU A 47 5.82 -21.89 -6.06
N LEU A 48 4.99 -21.95 -5.02
CA LEU A 48 4.38 -23.19 -4.56
C LEU A 48 2.96 -23.26 -5.11
N ALA A 49 2.61 -24.36 -5.75
CA ALA A 49 1.29 -24.55 -6.34
C ALA A 49 0.78 -25.97 -6.13
N THR A 50 -0.53 -26.12 -5.93
CA THR A 50 -1.16 -27.42 -6.17
C THR A 50 -1.29 -27.65 -7.67
N LYS A 51 -1.40 -28.91 -8.11
CA LYS A 51 -1.57 -29.23 -9.53
C LYS A 51 -2.75 -28.47 -10.15
N ASN A 52 -3.92 -28.51 -9.50
CA ASN A 52 -5.12 -27.84 -10.02
C ASN A 52 -4.98 -26.32 -10.11
N SER A 53 -4.25 -25.69 -9.17
CA SER A 53 -4.06 -24.23 -9.17
C SER A 53 -3.01 -23.81 -10.18
N LEU A 54 -2.01 -24.65 -10.42
CA LEU A 54 -1.01 -24.44 -11.48
C LEU A 54 -1.68 -24.50 -12.87
N ASP A 55 -2.54 -25.50 -13.10
CA ASP A 55 -3.30 -25.61 -14.34
C ASP A 55 -4.19 -24.38 -14.60
N LYS A 56 -4.79 -23.81 -13.56
CA LYS A 56 -5.61 -22.58 -13.65
C LYS A 56 -4.78 -21.33 -13.98
N LEU A 57 -3.52 -21.24 -13.51
CA LEU A 57 -2.61 -20.13 -13.87
C LEU A 57 -2.21 -20.18 -15.35
N GLY A 58 -2.17 -21.36 -15.94
CA GLY A 58 -1.96 -21.57 -17.38
C GLY A 58 -0.71 -20.89 -17.93
N HIS A 59 -0.90 -19.98 -18.88
CA HIS A 59 0.20 -19.34 -19.63
C HIS A 59 1.08 -18.40 -18.79
N LEU A 60 0.60 -17.88 -17.65
CA LEU A 60 1.39 -16.96 -16.81
C LEU A 60 2.68 -17.59 -16.29
N THR A 61 2.65 -18.89 -16.00
CA THR A 61 3.83 -19.62 -15.50
C THR A 61 4.83 -19.96 -16.60
N ARG A 62 4.42 -19.92 -17.88
CA ARG A 62 5.27 -20.24 -19.04
C ARG A 62 6.17 -19.07 -19.46
N LEU A 63 5.85 -17.85 -18.97
CA LEU A 63 6.60 -16.64 -19.32
C LEU A 63 7.75 -16.34 -18.34
N THR A 64 7.89 -17.14 -17.28
CA THR A 64 8.88 -16.90 -16.23
C THR A 64 9.76 -18.15 -16.03
N ASP A 65 11.08 -18.00 -16.02
CA ASP A 65 12.03 -19.04 -15.58
C ASP A 65 11.98 -19.22 -14.04
N LEU A 66 10.77 -19.17 -13.49
CA LEU A 66 10.55 -19.21 -12.06
C LEU A 66 10.62 -20.65 -11.54
N PRO A 67 11.35 -20.92 -10.46
CA PRO A 67 11.28 -22.21 -9.78
C PRO A 67 9.86 -22.50 -9.28
N ILE A 68 9.22 -23.53 -9.85
CA ILE A 68 7.88 -23.95 -9.48
C ILE A 68 7.94 -25.28 -8.73
N LYS A 69 7.36 -25.32 -7.54
CA LYS A 69 7.25 -26.54 -6.74
C LYS A 69 5.80 -26.95 -6.61
N VAL A 70 5.46 -28.11 -7.18
CA VAL A 70 4.10 -28.69 -7.01
C VAL A 70 4.04 -29.38 -5.65
N VAL A 71 3.10 -28.98 -4.82
CA VAL A 71 2.95 -29.41 -3.42
C VAL A 71 1.51 -29.83 -3.08
N LYS A 72 1.38 -30.62 -2.03
CA LYS A 72 0.05 -30.93 -1.46
C LYS A 72 -0.46 -29.77 -0.59
N PRO A 73 -1.78 -29.61 -0.42
CA PRO A 73 -2.35 -28.51 0.39
C PRO A 73 -1.76 -28.41 1.82
N THR A 74 -1.45 -29.54 2.45
CA THR A 74 -0.88 -29.59 3.81
C THR A 74 0.54 -29.07 3.88
N GLU A 75 1.27 -29.01 2.79
CA GLU A 75 2.67 -28.54 2.77
C GLU A 75 2.78 -27.03 2.85
N PHE A 76 1.70 -26.27 2.53
CA PHE A 76 1.68 -24.82 2.68
C PHE A 76 1.85 -24.38 4.14
N LEU A 77 1.47 -25.21 5.12
CA LEU A 77 1.64 -24.95 6.55
C LEU A 77 3.12 -24.75 6.97
N LYS A 78 4.07 -25.17 6.13
CA LYS A 78 5.50 -24.90 6.36
C LYS A 78 5.90 -23.46 6.07
N TYR A 79 5.06 -22.70 5.34
CA TYR A 79 5.36 -21.39 4.79
C TYR A 79 4.32 -20.33 5.15
N LEU A 80 3.10 -20.76 5.45
CA LEU A 80 1.95 -19.91 5.72
C LEU A 80 1.29 -20.29 7.03
N ASP A 81 0.67 -19.31 7.68
CA ASP A 81 -0.16 -19.57 8.86
C ASP A 81 -1.36 -20.46 8.53
N GLU A 82 -1.80 -21.27 9.48
CA GLU A 82 -2.93 -22.18 9.35
C GLU A 82 -4.22 -21.51 8.87
N LYS A 83 -4.43 -20.24 9.28
CA LYS A 83 -5.58 -19.42 8.90
C LYS A 83 -5.47 -18.84 7.48
N SER A 84 -4.36 -19.04 6.80
CA SER A 84 -4.14 -18.48 5.45
C SER A 84 -4.94 -19.22 4.41
N VAL A 85 -5.92 -18.56 3.81
CA VAL A 85 -6.72 -19.12 2.71
C VAL A 85 -5.94 -18.99 1.40
N HIS A 86 -4.99 -19.92 1.16
CA HIS A 86 -4.01 -19.84 0.06
C HIS A 86 -4.55 -20.25 -1.31
N GLN A 87 -5.70 -20.90 -1.39
CA GLN A 87 -6.31 -21.32 -2.67
C GLN A 87 -5.36 -22.16 -3.56
N GLY A 88 -4.45 -22.90 -2.95
CA GLY A 88 -3.47 -23.75 -3.64
C GLY A 88 -2.29 -23.02 -4.27
N LEU A 89 -2.05 -21.75 -3.93
CA LEU A 89 -0.94 -20.93 -4.44
C LEU A 89 -0.25 -20.16 -3.31
N ALA A 90 1.08 -20.16 -3.33
CA ALA A 90 1.92 -19.27 -2.52
C ALA A 90 3.15 -18.85 -3.32
N LEU A 91 3.48 -17.57 -3.31
CA LEU A 91 4.56 -16.97 -4.08
C LEU A 91 5.54 -16.28 -3.13
N GLU A 92 6.80 -16.69 -3.14
CA GLU A 92 7.85 -16.04 -2.38
C GLU A 92 8.37 -14.83 -3.17
N VAL A 93 8.29 -13.65 -2.57
CA VAL A 93 8.64 -12.40 -3.23
C VAL A 93 9.43 -11.47 -2.30
N LYS A 94 10.11 -10.49 -2.88
CA LYS A 94 10.55 -9.29 -2.17
C LYS A 94 9.39 -8.31 -2.06
N PRO A 95 9.22 -7.60 -0.92
CA PRO A 95 8.27 -6.49 -0.84
C PRO A 95 8.47 -5.48 -1.97
N LEU A 96 7.37 -4.90 -2.48
CA LEU A 96 7.45 -3.88 -3.53
C LEU A 96 8.10 -2.60 -2.99
N ASP A 97 9.00 -2.07 -3.80
CA ASP A 97 9.53 -0.73 -3.62
C ASP A 97 8.76 0.23 -4.53
N TRP A 98 7.98 1.09 -3.94
CA TRP A 98 7.19 2.10 -4.65
C TRP A 98 7.93 3.44 -4.80
N GLY A 99 9.23 3.48 -4.45
CA GLY A 99 10.02 4.71 -4.47
C GLY A 99 9.68 5.68 -3.35
N SER A 100 9.86 6.96 -3.60
CA SER A 100 9.64 8.03 -2.62
C SER A 100 8.31 8.76 -2.82
N ILE A 101 7.90 9.53 -1.82
CA ILE A 101 6.77 10.46 -1.94
C ILE A 101 7.03 11.50 -3.04
N ASP A 102 8.27 11.95 -3.18
CA ASP A 102 8.62 12.94 -4.21
C ASP A 102 8.44 12.37 -5.62
N ASP A 103 8.79 11.09 -5.82
CA ASP A 103 8.55 10.40 -7.11
C ASP A 103 7.06 10.33 -7.42
N LEU A 104 6.23 10.00 -6.42
CA LEU A 104 4.77 9.96 -6.56
C LEU A 104 4.19 11.35 -6.92
N LEU A 105 4.61 12.39 -6.20
CA LEU A 105 4.06 13.74 -6.34
C LEU A 105 4.56 14.51 -7.57
N ASN A 106 5.70 14.13 -8.13
CA ASN A 106 6.26 14.72 -9.35
C ASN A 106 5.66 14.13 -10.64
N THR A 107 4.71 13.22 -10.55
CA THR A 107 3.98 12.68 -11.71
C THR A 107 3.21 13.82 -12.39
N GLN A 108 3.42 14.02 -13.69
CA GLN A 108 2.92 15.21 -14.44
C GLN A 108 1.38 15.33 -14.49
N ASN A 109 0.65 14.24 -14.31
CA ASN A 109 -0.82 14.24 -14.27
C ASN A 109 -1.27 13.31 -13.13
N PRO A 110 -1.42 13.81 -11.89
CA PRO A 110 -1.99 13.02 -10.83
C PRO A 110 -3.45 12.70 -11.15
N ILE A 111 -3.73 11.45 -11.43
CA ILE A 111 -5.07 10.96 -11.70
C ILE A 111 -5.68 10.52 -10.35
N GLY A 112 -6.64 11.31 -9.86
CA GLY A 112 -7.44 10.95 -8.69
C GLY A 112 -6.84 11.33 -7.33
N PRO A 113 -7.60 11.13 -6.26
CA PRO A 113 -7.23 11.53 -4.91
C PRO A 113 -6.18 10.60 -4.28
N ILE A 114 -5.39 11.15 -3.35
CA ILE A 114 -4.53 10.39 -2.46
C ILE A 114 -5.34 10.01 -1.20
N VAL A 115 -5.18 8.78 -0.71
CA VAL A 115 -5.76 8.32 0.54
C VAL A 115 -4.67 8.20 1.60
N ILE A 116 -4.82 8.88 2.73
CA ILE A 116 -3.88 8.86 3.85
C ILE A 116 -4.52 8.12 5.04
N LEU A 117 -3.81 7.16 5.59
CA LEU A 117 -4.25 6.31 6.69
C LEU A 117 -3.59 6.76 8.00
N ASP A 118 -4.37 7.35 8.90
CA ASP A 118 -3.90 7.72 10.23
C ASP A 118 -4.16 6.58 11.24
N ARG A 119 -3.16 5.72 11.44
CA ARG A 119 -3.15 4.57 12.36
C ARG A 119 -4.11 3.42 11.99
N VAL A 120 -4.36 3.19 10.72
CA VAL A 120 -5.10 2.02 10.26
C VAL A 120 -4.16 0.83 10.22
N LYS A 121 -4.25 -0.07 11.22
CA LYS A 121 -3.29 -1.17 11.43
C LYS A 121 -3.75 -2.51 10.86
N ASP A 122 -5.05 -2.70 10.69
CA ASP A 122 -5.59 -3.96 10.20
C ASP A 122 -5.24 -4.18 8.72
N PRO A 123 -4.49 -5.24 8.37
CA PRO A 123 -4.14 -5.55 6.99
C PRO A 123 -5.36 -5.77 6.08
N GLN A 124 -6.48 -6.26 6.62
CA GLN A 124 -7.69 -6.48 5.85
C GLN A 124 -8.31 -5.15 5.42
N ASN A 125 -8.38 -4.18 6.33
CA ASN A 125 -8.89 -2.85 6.02
C ASN A 125 -7.96 -2.13 5.03
N VAL A 126 -6.66 -2.14 5.25
CA VAL A 126 -5.69 -1.51 4.33
C VAL A 126 -5.77 -2.14 2.94
N GLY A 127 -5.82 -3.47 2.84
CA GLY A 127 -5.96 -4.17 1.56
C GLY A 127 -7.27 -3.83 0.84
N ALA A 128 -8.39 -3.75 1.57
CA ALA A 128 -9.69 -3.36 1.03
C ALA A 128 -9.68 -1.90 0.53
N ILE A 129 -9.00 -0.99 1.24
CA ILE A 129 -8.83 0.41 0.82
C ILE A 129 -8.02 0.50 -0.46
N ILE A 130 -6.90 -0.22 -0.56
CA ILE A 130 -6.07 -0.28 -1.78
C ILE A 130 -6.89 -0.81 -2.97
N ARG A 131 -7.70 -1.84 -2.75
CA ARG A 131 -8.61 -2.37 -3.78
C ARG A 131 -9.64 -1.33 -4.21
N SER A 132 -10.24 -0.60 -3.28
CA SER A 132 -11.19 0.47 -3.59
C SER A 132 -10.52 1.62 -4.33
N ALA A 133 -9.28 1.97 -3.96
CA ALA A 133 -8.49 3.00 -4.64
C ALA A 133 -8.25 2.63 -6.11
N GLU A 134 -7.88 1.37 -6.42
CA GLU A 134 -7.73 0.94 -7.81
C GLU A 134 -9.03 1.07 -8.62
N VAL A 135 -10.13 0.55 -8.08
CA VAL A 135 -11.41 0.49 -8.79
C VAL A 135 -12.02 1.88 -8.98
N LEU A 136 -11.83 2.77 -8.02
CA LEU A 136 -12.45 4.09 -7.97
C LEU A 136 -11.51 5.24 -8.36
N GLY A 137 -10.31 4.92 -8.86
CA GLY A 137 -9.40 5.91 -9.43
C GLY A 137 -8.56 6.68 -8.39
N GLY A 138 -8.34 6.12 -7.21
CA GLY A 138 -7.38 6.68 -6.25
C GLY A 138 -5.95 6.58 -6.76
N GLN A 139 -5.16 7.64 -6.60
CA GLN A 139 -3.78 7.72 -7.09
C GLN A 139 -2.83 6.86 -6.25
N ALA A 140 -2.95 6.90 -4.93
CA ALA A 140 -2.10 6.17 -4.00
C ALA A 140 -2.76 6.03 -2.63
N VAL A 141 -2.26 5.08 -1.84
CA VAL A 141 -2.58 4.93 -0.42
C VAL A 141 -1.32 5.13 0.40
N LEU A 142 -1.35 6.09 1.33
CA LEU A 142 -0.19 6.46 2.16
C LEU A 142 -0.48 6.17 3.62
N GLY A 143 0.52 5.72 4.36
CA GLY A 143 0.36 5.44 5.77
C GLY A 143 1.58 5.84 6.61
N SER A 144 1.47 5.73 7.93
CA SER A 144 2.60 5.95 8.84
C SER A 144 3.42 4.65 9.00
N THR A 145 4.74 4.72 8.87
CA THR A 145 5.66 3.57 8.96
C THR A 145 5.48 2.73 10.23
N HIS A 146 5.18 3.39 11.36
CA HIS A 146 5.07 2.71 12.66
C HIS A 146 3.65 2.30 13.04
N HIS A 147 2.63 2.83 12.36
CA HIS A 147 1.24 2.69 12.79
C HIS A 147 0.29 2.23 11.67
N CYS A 148 0.80 1.83 10.51
CA CYS A 148 0.03 1.18 9.45
C CYS A 148 0.50 -0.23 9.19
N ALA A 149 -0.33 -1.03 8.55
CA ALA A 149 0.02 -2.40 8.19
C ALA A 149 1.21 -2.40 7.21
N LYS A 150 2.16 -3.30 7.45
CA LYS A 150 3.22 -3.59 6.48
C LYS A 150 2.69 -4.50 5.37
N GLU A 151 3.38 -4.54 4.24
CA GLU A 151 3.10 -5.51 3.19
C GLU A 151 3.23 -6.93 3.74
N THR A 152 2.15 -7.67 3.72
CA THR A 152 2.04 -9.08 4.12
C THR A 152 1.17 -9.83 3.13
N GLY A 153 1.28 -11.15 3.07
CA GLY A 153 0.40 -11.95 2.21
C GLY A 153 -1.08 -11.74 2.49
N GLY A 154 -1.47 -11.49 3.75
CA GLY A 154 -2.84 -11.19 4.14
C GLY A 154 -3.35 -9.86 3.57
N LEU A 155 -2.52 -8.79 3.64
CA LEU A 155 -2.84 -7.50 3.07
C LEU A 155 -2.98 -7.58 1.55
N VAL A 156 -1.98 -8.17 0.87
CA VAL A 156 -1.97 -8.29 -0.60
C VAL A 156 -3.13 -9.14 -1.09
N LYS A 157 -3.50 -10.18 -0.35
CA LYS A 157 -4.69 -10.99 -0.64
C LYS A 157 -5.98 -10.17 -0.52
N ALA A 158 -6.14 -9.36 0.54
CA ALA A 158 -7.30 -8.49 0.72
C ALA A 158 -7.42 -7.45 -0.40
N ALA A 159 -6.28 -6.94 -0.89
CA ALA A 159 -6.22 -6.05 -2.04
C ALA A 159 -6.55 -6.73 -3.38
N SER A 160 -6.63 -8.07 -3.43
CA SER A 160 -7.08 -8.85 -4.61
C SER A 160 -6.37 -8.47 -5.92
N GLY A 161 -5.06 -8.25 -5.85
CA GLY A 161 -4.21 -7.87 -6.99
C GLY A 161 -4.05 -6.35 -7.20
N ALA A 162 -4.85 -5.51 -6.58
CA ALA A 162 -4.71 -4.05 -6.64
C ALA A 162 -3.37 -3.56 -6.06
N PHE A 163 -2.81 -4.31 -5.12
CA PHE A 163 -1.51 -3.98 -4.49
C PHE A 163 -0.36 -3.90 -5.51
N GLU A 164 -0.46 -4.55 -6.63
CA GLU A 164 0.55 -4.53 -7.69
C GLU A 164 0.45 -3.31 -8.62
N ARG A 165 -0.59 -2.47 -8.46
CA ARG A 165 -0.88 -1.34 -9.36
C ARG A 165 -1.10 -0.01 -8.65
N VAL A 166 -1.58 -0.05 -7.41
CA VAL A 166 -1.77 1.15 -6.58
C VAL A 166 -0.59 1.32 -5.64
N PRO A 167 0.17 2.42 -5.72
CA PRO A 167 1.25 2.70 -4.81
C PRO A 167 0.78 2.69 -3.34
N TYR A 168 1.46 1.88 -2.52
CA TYR A 168 1.29 1.87 -1.08
C TYR A 168 2.60 2.27 -0.41
N LEU A 169 2.71 3.52 0.03
CA LEU A 169 3.91 4.04 0.65
C LEU A 169 3.69 4.34 2.13
N THR A 170 4.76 4.22 2.91
CA THR A 170 4.73 4.61 4.32
C THR A 170 5.72 5.74 4.59
N VAL A 171 5.29 6.69 5.42
CA VAL A 171 6.09 7.84 5.82
C VAL A 171 6.32 7.86 7.34
N PRO A 172 7.45 8.38 7.82
CA PRO A 172 7.69 8.47 9.25
C PRO A 172 6.70 9.39 9.98
N ASN A 173 6.24 10.46 9.31
CA ASN A 173 5.44 11.52 9.92
C ASN A 173 4.34 12.02 8.99
N ILE A 174 3.07 11.75 9.34
CA ILE A 174 1.89 12.20 8.57
C ILE A 174 1.77 13.73 8.59
N SER A 175 2.13 14.42 9.68
CA SER A 175 2.07 15.87 9.72
C SER A 175 2.98 16.53 8.69
N ARG A 176 4.21 16.00 8.53
CA ARG A 176 5.13 16.47 7.49
C ARG A 176 4.64 16.11 6.08
N LEU A 177 4.03 14.93 5.92
CA LEU A 177 3.40 14.56 4.64
C LEU A 177 2.30 15.56 4.25
N ILE A 178 1.44 15.96 5.20
CA ILE A 178 0.40 16.95 4.96
C ILE A 178 1.02 18.29 4.50
N GLU A 179 2.07 18.77 5.17
CA GLU A 179 2.79 19.98 4.77
C GLU A 179 3.31 19.89 3.32
N THR A 180 3.97 18.77 2.98
CA THR A 180 4.46 18.53 1.62
C THR A 180 3.32 18.50 0.58
N LEU A 181 2.17 17.92 0.92
CA LEU A 181 1.02 17.89 0.03
C LEU A 181 0.41 19.28 -0.17
N MET A 182 0.31 20.09 0.89
CA MET A 182 -0.14 21.48 0.80
C MET A 182 0.79 22.32 -0.08
N GLU A 183 2.12 22.16 0.02
CA GLU A 183 3.10 22.79 -0.88
C GLU A 183 2.92 22.39 -2.35
N LYS A 184 2.31 21.23 -2.60
CA LYS A 184 1.97 20.71 -3.93
C LYS A 184 0.50 20.97 -4.30
N GLU A 185 -0.14 21.93 -3.62
CA GLU A 185 -1.50 22.40 -3.89
C GLU A 185 -2.59 21.32 -3.73
N TYR A 186 -2.37 20.33 -2.83
CA TYR A 186 -3.42 19.41 -2.44
C TYR A 186 -4.30 20.02 -1.35
N THR A 187 -5.61 19.95 -1.53
CA THR A 187 -6.60 20.21 -0.47
C THR A 187 -6.68 18.99 0.45
N ILE A 188 -6.50 19.20 1.73
CA ILE A 188 -6.46 18.14 2.75
C ILE A 188 -7.82 17.99 3.40
N VAL A 189 -8.47 16.85 3.17
CA VAL A 189 -9.85 16.58 3.65
C VAL A 189 -9.81 15.43 4.65
N GLY A 190 -10.08 15.73 5.91
CA GLY A 190 -10.17 14.73 6.98
C GLY A 190 -11.60 14.17 7.10
N LEU A 191 -11.73 12.85 7.13
CA LEU A 191 -13.02 12.20 7.40
C LEU A 191 -13.21 12.03 8.91
N ASP A 192 -14.23 12.68 9.44
CA ASP A 192 -14.56 12.62 10.86
C ASP A 192 -16.07 12.70 11.05
N PRO A 193 -16.67 11.86 11.92
CA PRO A 193 -18.12 11.91 12.19
C PRO A 193 -18.57 13.24 12.80
N SER A 194 -17.67 14.02 13.41
CA SER A 194 -17.95 15.34 13.97
C SER A 194 -17.70 16.49 12.98
N GLY A 195 -17.39 16.19 11.71
CA GLY A 195 -17.21 17.21 10.67
C GLY A 195 -18.50 18.00 10.45
N GLU A 196 -18.39 19.32 10.33
CA GLU A 196 -19.55 20.19 10.13
C GLU A 196 -20.04 20.16 8.67
N THR A 197 -19.18 19.78 7.73
CA THR A 197 -19.48 19.78 6.32
C THR A 197 -19.79 18.37 5.82
N ILE A 198 -20.81 18.22 4.99
CA ILE A 198 -21.11 16.95 4.31
C ILE A 198 -20.11 16.73 3.17
N LEU A 199 -19.54 15.53 3.06
CA LEU A 199 -18.53 15.15 2.06
C LEU A 199 -18.94 15.56 0.64
N VAL A 200 -20.17 15.19 0.22
CA VAL A 200 -20.65 15.44 -1.16
C VAL A 200 -20.76 16.94 -1.45
N ASP A 201 -21.17 17.74 -0.48
CA ASP A 201 -21.34 19.19 -0.66
C ASP A 201 -19.98 19.88 -0.79
N LEU A 202 -18.98 19.45 -0.01
CA LEU A 202 -17.62 19.92 -0.19
C LEU A 202 -17.08 19.56 -1.59
N LEU A 203 -17.21 18.30 -2.01
CA LEU A 203 -16.66 17.84 -3.30
C LEU A 203 -17.22 18.60 -4.49
N LYS A 204 -18.50 18.97 -4.47
CA LYS A 204 -19.12 19.83 -5.50
C LYS A 204 -18.44 21.20 -5.64
N SER A 205 -17.86 21.71 -4.54
CA SER A 205 -17.16 23.02 -4.53
C SER A 205 -15.69 22.92 -4.93
N LEU A 206 -15.09 21.71 -4.85
CA LEU A 206 -13.64 21.47 -5.08
C LEU A 206 -13.32 20.92 -6.48
N LYS A 207 -14.14 21.21 -7.50
CA LYS A 207 -13.93 20.72 -8.87
C LYS A 207 -12.53 21.04 -9.38
N ASN A 208 -11.90 20.06 -10.00
CA ASN A 208 -10.55 20.16 -10.59
C ASN A 208 -9.41 20.45 -9.59
N GLN A 209 -9.62 20.24 -8.29
CA GLN A 209 -8.58 20.37 -7.29
C GLN A 209 -7.91 19.03 -7.00
N ARG A 210 -6.64 19.08 -6.62
CA ARG A 210 -5.93 17.92 -6.08
C ARG A 210 -6.37 17.68 -4.65
N ILE A 211 -6.83 16.48 -4.32
CA ILE A 211 -7.36 16.18 -2.99
C ILE A 211 -6.60 15.03 -2.34
N ALA A 212 -6.31 15.19 -1.06
CA ALA A 212 -5.84 14.13 -0.20
C ALA A 212 -6.83 13.90 0.94
N PHE A 213 -7.44 12.72 0.97
CA PHE A 213 -8.35 12.29 2.03
C PHE A 213 -7.58 11.65 3.17
N ILE A 214 -7.89 12.02 4.41
CA ILE A 214 -7.32 11.38 5.59
C ILE A 214 -8.39 10.60 6.32
N LEU A 215 -8.16 9.30 6.52
CA LEU A 215 -9.03 8.40 7.28
C LEU A 215 -8.33 7.98 8.57
N GLY A 216 -9.05 8.08 9.67
CA GLY A 216 -8.58 7.68 10.99
C GLY A 216 -8.79 6.19 11.27
N SER A 217 -8.21 5.72 12.38
CA SER A 217 -8.40 4.35 12.86
C SER A 217 -9.83 4.12 13.36
N GLU A 218 -10.24 2.84 13.33
CA GLU A 218 -11.49 2.42 13.97
C GLU A 218 -11.47 2.74 15.47
N GLY A 219 -12.52 3.36 15.95
CA GLY A 219 -12.70 3.75 17.34
C GLY A 219 -12.14 5.13 17.72
N SER A 220 -10.84 5.40 17.53
CA SER A 220 -10.26 6.71 17.91
C SER A 220 -10.35 7.78 16.82
N GLY A 221 -10.67 7.40 15.59
CA GLY A 221 -10.75 8.33 14.46
C GLY A 221 -9.42 9.00 14.13
N LEU A 222 -9.49 10.23 13.64
CA LEU A 222 -8.32 11.06 13.36
C LEU A 222 -7.71 11.61 14.65
N ARG A 223 -6.38 11.66 14.71
CA ARG A 223 -5.68 12.32 15.82
C ARG A 223 -5.96 13.83 15.84
N TYR A 224 -5.95 14.42 17.03
CA TYR A 224 -6.18 15.85 17.21
C TYR A 224 -5.28 16.73 16.32
N LEU A 225 -3.96 16.44 16.28
CA LEU A 225 -3.03 17.18 15.43
C LEU A 225 -3.29 16.98 13.93
N THR A 226 -3.76 15.80 13.53
CA THR A 226 -4.14 15.55 12.15
C THR A 226 -5.39 16.35 11.78
N LYS A 227 -6.42 16.36 12.64
CA LYS A 227 -7.63 17.19 12.44
C LYS A 227 -7.30 18.68 12.27
N LYS A 228 -6.40 19.22 13.10
CA LYS A 228 -5.98 20.64 13.02
C LYS A 228 -5.27 21.04 11.74
N ARG A 229 -4.73 20.07 11.01
CA ARG A 229 -3.96 20.29 9.76
C ARG A 229 -4.81 20.03 8.52
N CYS A 230 -6.04 19.57 8.66
CA CYS A 230 -6.95 19.45 7.54
C CYS A 230 -7.52 20.82 7.17
N ASP A 231 -7.63 21.08 5.86
CA ASP A 231 -8.34 22.27 5.38
C ASP A 231 -9.83 22.13 5.65
N HIS A 232 -10.34 20.89 5.54
CA HIS A 232 -11.75 20.57 5.80
C HIS A 232 -11.87 19.30 6.63
N LEU A 233 -12.80 19.31 7.59
CA LEU A 233 -13.28 18.11 8.26
C LEU A 233 -14.69 17.81 7.76
N VAL A 234 -14.86 16.64 7.16
CA VAL A 234 -16.14 16.25 6.56
C VAL A 234 -16.70 14.98 7.19
N GLN A 235 -18.02 14.90 7.20
CA GLN A 235 -18.72 13.67 7.56
C GLN A 235 -19.42 13.04 6.34
N ILE A 236 -19.52 11.72 6.36
CA ILE A 236 -20.41 10.98 5.47
C ILE A 236 -21.80 11.05 6.10
N ASN A 237 -22.79 11.52 5.37
CA ASN A 237 -24.15 11.58 5.87
C ASN A 237 -24.71 10.17 6.14
N THR A 238 -24.92 9.86 7.41
CA THR A 238 -25.41 8.56 7.89
C THR A 238 -26.67 8.75 8.76
N ARG A 239 -27.44 7.66 8.95
CA ARG A 239 -28.53 7.69 9.93
C ARG A 239 -27.97 7.78 11.35
N GLN A 240 -28.60 8.59 12.21
CA GLN A 240 -28.11 8.94 13.55
C GLN A 240 -27.96 7.77 14.54
N THR A 241 -28.54 6.61 14.27
CA THR A 241 -28.53 5.47 15.20
C THR A 241 -27.20 4.71 15.26
N LEU A 242 -26.38 4.77 14.20
CA LEU A 242 -25.03 4.18 14.15
C LEU A 242 -24.15 5.07 13.26
N ASN A 243 -23.33 5.92 13.88
CA ASN A 243 -22.55 6.93 13.17
C ASN A 243 -21.15 6.46 12.74
N VAL A 244 -20.79 5.20 13.01
CA VAL A 244 -19.45 4.69 12.76
C VAL A 244 -19.49 3.70 11.60
N LEU A 245 -18.81 4.04 10.50
CA LEU A 245 -18.54 3.14 9.40
C LEU A 245 -17.17 2.46 9.61
N ASN A 246 -17.06 1.20 9.19
CA ASN A 246 -15.75 0.59 9.02
C ASN A 246 -14.90 1.48 8.10
N VAL A 247 -13.61 1.64 8.41
CA VAL A 247 -12.71 2.56 7.70
C VAL A 247 -12.58 2.24 6.21
N SER A 248 -12.63 0.95 5.83
CA SER A 248 -12.57 0.58 4.40
C SER A 248 -13.86 0.93 3.66
N ASN A 249 -15.01 0.84 4.32
CA ASN A 249 -16.29 1.28 3.75
C ASN A 249 -16.33 2.82 3.61
N ALA A 250 -15.84 3.54 4.62
CA ALA A 250 -15.72 5.00 4.55
C ALA A 250 -14.80 5.42 3.39
N ALA A 251 -13.66 4.73 3.21
CA ALA A 251 -12.75 4.98 2.08
C ALA A 251 -13.44 4.73 0.73
N ALA A 252 -14.17 3.62 0.59
CA ALA A 252 -14.88 3.29 -0.66
C ALA A 252 -15.94 4.34 -1.01
N ILE A 253 -16.75 4.77 -0.03
CA ILE A 253 -17.77 5.82 -0.21
C ILE A 253 -17.09 7.14 -0.61
N THR A 254 -16.00 7.51 0.07
CA THR A 254 -15.27 8.76 -0.20
C THR A 254 -14.68 8.76 -1.60
N LEU A 255 -14.04 7.67 -2.02
CA LEU A 255 -13.46 7.54 -3.35
C LEU A 255 -14.54 7.50 -4.43
N PHE A 256 -15.67 6.85 -4.18
CA PHE A 256 -16.81 6.87 -5.09
C PHE A 256 -17.37 8.28 -5.25
N ALA A 257 -17.61 9.00 -4.15
CA ALA A 257 -18.06 10.38 -4.21
C ALA A 257 -17.04 11.28 -4.95
N ALA A 258 -15.75 11.11 -4.67
CA ALA A 258 -14.71 11.85 -5.38
C ALA A 258 -14.77 11.62 -6.90
N ARG A 259 -14.92 10.37 -7.34
CA ARG A 259 -15.02 10.01 -8.76
C ARG A 259 -16.23 10.65 -9.46
N GLU A 260 -17.35 10.79 -8.74
CA GLU A 260 -18.60 11.34 -9.31
C GLU A 260 -18.61 12.86 -9.36
N PHE A 261 -17.89 13.55 -8.48
CA PHE A 261 -18.03 15.00 -8.29
C PHE A 261 -16.75 15.81 -8.61
N LEU A 262 -15.59 15.16 -8.71
CA LEU A 262 -14.33 15.80 -9.12
C LEU A 262 -14.02 15.59 -10.61
#